data_970c7f4cc7145ed5d51cc98447cea352
#
_entry.id   970c7f4cc7145ed5d51cc98447cea352
#
_cell.length_a   1.000
_cell.length_b   1.000
_cell.length_c   1.000
_cell.angle_alpha   90.00
_cell.angle_beta   90.00
_cell.angle_gamma   90.00
#
_symmetry.space_group_name_H-M   'P 1'
#
loop_
_entity.id
_entity.type
_entity.pdbx_description
1 polymer ?
#
loop_
_entity_poly.entity_id
_entity_poly.type
_entity_poly.pdbx_seq_one_letter_code
_entity_poly.pdbx_strand_id
1 'polypeptide(L)'
;MPSLRVLSHAFRAWRRNLRWRKHEPETPYLADLLSGAPVCLHVGASDGRHSYVMTQVAPKAQIYAIEPSAFSYQVLRTTVAWHGIGGQVTPVHAAVGDKTGEMLLVTPRKKSGRMGRAYAYVAESAPEGKARPDLEDVGLELQPTPVVTLDGFCEERGIDKVDFIRMDIEGAELMALAGAEGILDRDRPSVLLEIHPAMLAERFGGSAEAVVEVFANRGYRMFALNGDRLEERSTVVEDEPWKDYFFIHPTRAARLPDGVFKARMAA
;
A
#
# COMPACT_ATOMS: atom_id res chain seq x y z
N MET A 1 -22.92 -5.25 14.42
CA MET A 1 -22.53 -6.51 13.73
C MET A 1 -22.24 -6.20 12.27
N PRO A 2 -21.28 -6.84 11.62
CA PRO A 2 -21.03 -6.65 10.19
C PRO A 2 -22.24 -7.14 9.36
N SER A 3 -22.52 -6.45 8.24
CA SER A 3 -23.60 -6.85 7.33
C SER A 3 -23.30 -8.19 6.64
N LEU A 4 -24.34 -8.89 6.15
CA LEU A 4 -24.16 -10.14 5.37
C LEU A 4 -23.24 -9.95 4.16
N ARG A 5 -23.24 -8.75 3.57
CA ARG A 5 -22.37 -8.39 2.45
C ARG A 5 -20.90 -8.32 2.89
N VAL A 6 -20.61 -7.75 4.05
CA VAL A 6 -19.25 -7.73 4.64
C VAL A 6 -18.79 -9.16 4.93
N LEU A 7 -19.62 -9.95 5.59
CA LEU A 7 -19.28 -11.35 5.92
C LEU A 7 -18.98 -12.18 4.67
N SER A 8 -19.79 -12.03 3.60
CA SER A 8 -19.56 -12.71 2.33
C SER A 8 -18.23 -12.31 1.67
N HIS A 9 -17.82 -11.03 1.74
CA HIS A 9 -16.54 -10.57 1.22
C HIS A 9 -15.38 -11.06 2.10
N ALA A 10 -15.50 -10.95 3.41
CA ALA A 10 -14.51 -11.43 4.35
C ALA A 10 -14.27 -12.95 4.20
N PHE A 11 -15.31 -13.75 3.95
CA PHE A 11 -15.16 -15.19 3.71
C PHE A 11 -14.37 -15.49 2.44
N ARG A 12 -14.63 -14.75 1.34
CA ARG A 12 -13.84 -14.91 0.11
C ARG A 12 -12.40 -14.50 0.29
N ALA A 13 -12.15 -13.38 0.96
CA ALA A 13 -10.81 -12.90 1.29
C ALA A 13 -10.07 -13.91 2.17
N TRP A 14 -10.69 -14.37 3.25
CA TRP A 14 -10.14 -15.37 4.15
C TRP A 14 -9.73 -16.64 3.40
N ARG A 15 -10.61 -17.21 2.56
CA ARG A 15 -10.29 -18.41 1.75
C ARG A 15 -9.15 -18.16 0.75
N ARG A 16 -9.10 -16.98 0.12
CA ARG A 16 -8.04 -16.61 -0.81
C ARG A 16 -6.71 -16.50 -0.08
N ASN A 17 -6.69 -15.86 1.06
CA ASN A 17 -5.48 -15.64 1.85
C ASN A 17 -4.81 -16.95 2.30
N LEU A 18 -5.58 -18.03 2.55
CA LEU A 18 -5.03 -19.36 2.84
C LEU A 18 -4.15 -19.92 1.70
N ARG A 19 -4.24 -19.38 0.51
CA ARG A 19 -3.45 -19.77 -0.67
C ARG A 19 -2.38 -18.73 -1.05
N TRP A 20 -2.00 -17.88 -0.14
CA TRP A 20 -1.10 -16.72 -0.38
C TRP A 20 0.19 -17.06 -1.15
N ARG A 21 0.83 -18.20 -0.86
CA ARG A 21 2.08 -18.63 -1.53
C ARG A 21 1.99 -18.77 -3.05
N LYS A 22 0.78 -18.83 -3.60
CA LYS A 22 0.56 -19.01 -5.04
C LYS A 22 0.33 -17.68 -5.79
N HIS A 23 0.17 -16.57 -5.05
CA HIS A 23 -0.37 -15.35 -5.63
C HIS A 23 0.46 -14.10 -5.36
N GLU A 24 1.57 -14.21 -4.61
CA GLU A 24 2.39 -13.07 -4.21
C GLU A 24 3.85 -13.33 -4.59
N PRO A 25 4.28 -12.99 -5.81
CA PRO A 25 5.65 -13.24 -6.28
C PRO A 25 6.71 -12.45 -5.52
N GLU A 26 6.33 -11.34 -4.85
CA GLU A 26 7.20 -10.54 -3.98
C GLU A 26 7.49 -11.20 -2.63
N THR A 27 6.74 -12.23 -2.26
CA THR A 27 6.82 -12.88 -0.94
C THR A 27 8.23 -13.31 -0.50
N PRO A 28 9.07 -13.92 -1.36
CA PRO A 28 10.44 -14.29 -0.95
C PRO A 28 11.24 -13.09 -0.47
N TYR A 29 11.12 -11.96 -1.15
CA TYR A 29 11.83 -10.72 -0.80
C TYR A 29 11.25 -10.06 0.45
N LEU A 30 9.93 -10.15 0.67
CA LEU A 30 9.31 -9.70 1.91
C LEU A 30 9.85 -10.45 3.13
N ALA A 31 10.10 -11.76 3.02
CA ALA A 31 10.67 -12.55 4.11
C ALA A 31 12.06 -12.05 4.51
N ASP A 32 12.89 -11.65 3.53
CA ASP A 32 14.23 -11.10 3.77
C ASP A 32 14.17 -9.69 4.36
N LEU A 33 13.29 -8.82 3.83
CA LEU A 33 13.14 -7.44 4.29
C LEU A 33 12.50 -7.31 5.68
N LEU A 34 11.61 -8.24 6.03
CA LEU A 34 10.81 -8.23 7.27
C LEU A 34 11.44 -9.09 8.40
N SER A 35 12.74 -9.28 8.41
CA SER A 35 13.41 -10.08 9.43
C SER A 35 13.28 -9.50 10.85
N GLY A 36 13.19 -10.35 11.85
CA GLY A 36 13.09 -9.95 13.27
C GLY A 36 11.66 -9.66 13.71
N ALA A 37 11.46 -8.51 14.34
CA ALA A 37 10.16 -8.01 14.81
C ALA A 37 9.87 -6.64 14.16
N PRO A 38 9.62 -6.57 12.86
CA PRO A 38 9.48 -5.30 12.16
C PRO A 38 8.17 -4.61 12.49
N VAL A 39 8.19 -3.27 12.49
CA VAL A 39 6.99 -2.44 12.44
C VAL A 39 6.69 -2.08 10.99
N CYS A 40 5.48 -2.42 10.54
CA CYS A 40 5.04 -2.26 9.17
C CYS A 40 3.83 -1.35 9.07
N LEU A 41 3.82 -0.45 8.11
CA LEU A 41 2.65 0.32 7.71
C LEU A 41 2.12 -0.25 6.39
N HIS A 42 0.87 -0.71 6.38
CA HIS A 42 0.20 -1.18 5.17
C HIS A 42 -0.90 -0.18 4.80
N VAL A 43 -0.58 0.68 3.85
CA VAL A 43 -1.43 1.77 3.37
C VAL A 43 -2.22 1.31 2.15
N GLY A 44 -3.54 1.43 2.19
CA GLY A 44 -4.43 0.83 1.21
C GLY A 44 -4.66 -0.66 1.47
N ALA A 45 -4.91 -1.02 2.73
CA ALA A 45 -4.91 -2.42 3.16
C ALA A 45 -6.07 -3.27 2.61
N SER A 46 -7.12 -2.64 2.09
CA SER A 46 -8.28 -3.29 1.47
C SER A 46 -8.88 -4.40 2.35
N ASP A 47 -8.85 -5.64 1.94
CA ASP A 47 -9.35 -6.80 2.69
C ASP A 47 -8.28 -7.53 3.54
N GLY A 48 -7.07 -6.97 3.63
CA GLY A 48 -5.99 -7.46 4.48
C GLY A 48 -5.12 -8.57 3.88
N ARG A 49 -5.15 -8.76 2.55
CA ARG A 49 -4.37 -9.82 1.87
C ARG A 49 -2.88 -9.69 2.17
N HIS A 50 -2.26 -8.55 1.87
CA HIS A 50 -0.83 -8.37 2.11
C HIS A 50 -0.49 -8.31 3.61
N SER A 51 -1.39 -7.76 4.47
CA SER A 51 -1.21 -7.84 5.93
C SER A 51 -1.12 -9.30 6.38
N TYR A 52 -1.97 -10.19 5.86
CA TYR A 52 -1.90 -11.62 6.15
C TYR A 52 -0.57 -12.22 5.68
N VAL A 53 -0.13 -11.93 4.44
CA VAL A 53 1.16 -12.41 3.92
C VAL A 53 2.31 -11.96 4.83
N MET A 54 2.36 -10.69 5.22
CA MET A 54 3.39 -10.18 6.12
C MET A 54 3.42 -10.93 7.45
N THR A 55 2.27 -11.32 8.04
CA THR A 55 2.26 -12.13 9.27
C THR A 55 2.82 -13.54 9.08
N GLN A 56 2.70 -14.11 7.86
CA GLN A 56 3.19 -15.46 7.56
C GLN A 56 4.71 -15.48 7.36
N VAL A 57 5.29 -14.41 6.80
CA VAL A 57 6.74 -14.31 6.58
C VAL A 57 7.47 -13.69 7.77
N ALA A 58 6.79 -12.88 8.58
CA ALA A 58 7.32 -12.22 9.77
C ALA A 58 6.39 -12.43 10.98
N PRO A 59 6.43 -13.59 11.66
CA PRO A 59 5.50 -13.92 12.74
C PRO A 59 5.57 -12.99 13.97
N LYS A 60 6.55 -12.11 14.07
CA LYS A 60 6.70 -11.12 15.15
C LYS A 60 6.45 -9.68 14.66
N ALA A 61 5.98 -9.50 13.42
CA ALA A 61 5.70 -8.18 12.88
C ALA A 61 4.54 -7.51 13.64
N GLN A 62 4.65 -6.20 13.83
CA GLN A 62 3.53 -5.31 14.14
C GLN A 62 3.10 -4.59 12.86
N ILE A 63 1.86 -4.73 12.46
CA ILE A 63 1.35 -4.23 11.18
C ILE A 63 0.16 -3.31 11.45
N TYR A 64 0.27 -2.05 11.06
CA TYR A 64 -0.84 -1.11 11.03
C TYR A 64 -1.44 -1.09 9.64
N ALA A 65 -2.64 -1.67 9.50
CA ALA A 65 -3.33 -1.85 8.22
C ALA A 65 -4.35 -0.72 8.04
N ILE A 66 -3.98 0.30 7.25
CA ILE A 66 -4.72 1.54 7.07
C ILE A 66 -5.59 1.43 5.82
N GLU A 67 -6.91 1.62 5.98
CA GLU A 67 -7.89 1.46 4.90
C GLU A 67 -8.97 2.55 5.00
N PRO A 68 -9.15 3.40 3.97
CA PRO A 68 -10.08 4.51 3.99
C PRO A 68 -11.55 4.11 3.80
N SER A 69 -11.84 3.04 3.06
CA SER A 69 -13.22 2.62 2.79
C SER A 69 -13.84 1.98 4.02
N ALA A 70 -14.94 2.54 4.54
CA ALA A 70 -15.66 1.97 5.67
C ALA A 70 -16.09 0.52 5.44
N PHE A 71 -16.45 0.17 4.20
CA PHE A 71 -16.78 -1.21 3.86
C PHE A 71 -15.55 -2.11 3.86
N SER A 72 -14.47 -1.73 3.17
CA SER A 72 -13.23 -2.52 3.11
C SER A 72 -12.61 -2.65 4.50
N TYR A 73 -12.63 -1.59 5.30
CA TYR A 73 -12.22 -1.64 6.70
C TYR A 73 -13.01 -2.66 7.54
N GLN A 74 -14.32 -2.74 7.36
CA GLN A 74 -15.12 -3.77 8.04
C GLN A 74 -14.75 -5.20 7.56
N VAL A 75 -14.46 -5.37 6.27
CA VAL A 75 -13.97 -6.63 5.72
C VAL A 75 -12.61 -6.97 6.32
N LEU A 76 -11.67 -6.02 6.33
CA LEU A 76 -10.33 -6.15 6.91
C LEU A 76 -10.40 -6.60 8.38
N ARG A 77 -11.17 -5.90 9.21
CA ARG A 77 -11.36 -6.27 10.63
C ARG A 77 -11.87 -7.70 10.80
N THR A 78 -12.84 -8.08 9.96
CA THR A 78 -13.43 -9.42 10.02
C THR A 78 -12.42 -10.48 9.58
N THR A 79 -11.66 -10.21 8.52
CA THR A 79 -10.62 -11.10 7.99
C THR A 79 -9.49 -11.28 9.01
N VAL A 80 -9.03 -10.20 9.64
CA VAL A 80 -8.02 -10.23 10.72
C VAL A 80 -8.50 -11.10 11.89
N ALA A 81 -9.75 -10.93 12.32
CA ALA A 81 -10.33 -11.74 13.40
C ALA A 81 -10.42 -13.23 13.03
N TRP A 82 -10.87 -13.55 11.80
CA TRP A 82 -11.02 -14.95 11.37
C TRP A 82 -9.70 -15.68 11.14
N HIS A 83 -8.62 -14.94 10.80
CA HIS A 83 -7.27 -15.50 10.75
C HIS A 83 -6.59 -15.61 12.12
N GLY A 84 -7.17 -15.01 13.16
CA GLY A 84 -6.57 -15.00 14.50
C GLY A 84 -5.29 -14.14 14.61
N ILE A 85 -5.11 -13.18 13.72
CA ILE A 85 -3.90 -12.35 13.63
C ILE A 85 -4.04 -10.96 14.28
N GLY A 86 -5.07 -10.74 15.08
CA GLY A 86 -5.34 -9.46 15.75
C GLY A 86 -4.26 -9.02 16.75
N GLY A 87 -3.39 -9.93 17.19
CA GLY A 87 -2.22 -9.60 18.01
C GLY A 87 -1.06 -8.98 17.20
N GLN A 88 -1.08 -9.09 15.88
CA GLN A 88 -0.05 -8.57 14.98
C GLN A 88 -0.57 -7.47 14.07
N VAL A 89 -1.83 -7.55 13.65
CA VAL A 89 -2.43 -6.60 12.69
C VAL A 89 -3.44 -5.73 13.41
N THR A 90 -3.21 -4.42 13.36
CA THR A 90 -4.11 -3.38 13.87
C THR A 90 -4.79 -2.69 12.68
N PRO A 91 -6.08 -2.97 12.40
CA PRO A 91 -6.82 -2.24 11.38
C PRO A 91 -7.07 -0.79 11.78
N VAL A 92 -6.84 0.15 10.84
CA VAL A 92 -7.03 1.59 11.02
C VAL A 92 -7.96 2.12 9.94
N HIS A 93 -9.02 2.84 10.32
CA HIS A 93 -9.95 3.45 9.36
C HIS A 93 -9.54 4.88 9.08
N ALA A 94 -8.70 5.08 8.09
CA ALA A 94 -8.24 6.39 7.62
C ALA A 94 -7.69 6.30 6.20
N ALA A 95 -7.66 7.43 5.51
CA ALA A 95 -6.78 7.66 4.36
C ALA A 95 -5.43 8.19 4.86
N VAL A 96 -4.42 8.17 3.98
CA VAL A 96 -3.12 8.78 4.22
C VAL A 96 -2.92 9.94 3.26
N GLY A 97 -2.40 11.06 3.76
CA GLY A 97 -2.16 12.26 2.99
C GLY A 97 -1.04 13.11 3.56
N ASP A 98 -0.86 14.30 3.00
CA ASP A 98 0.15 15.29 3.38
C ASP A 98 -0.20 16.10 4.64
N LYS A 99 -1.48 16.12 5.00
CA LYS A 99 -2.01 16.82 6.18
C LYS A 99 -3.13 16.02 6.84
N THR A 100 -3.25 16.13 8.14
CA THR A 100 -4.37 15.57 8.91
C THR A 100 -5.65 16.37 8.64
N GLY A 101 -6.78 15.67 8.50
CA GLY A 101 -8.07 16.31 8.20
C GLY A 101 -9.12 15.31 7.75
N GLU A 102 -9.95 15.72 6.80
CA GLU A 102 -10.96 14.90 6.16
C GLU A 102 -10.92 15.11 4.65
N MET A 103 -11.11 14.04 3.89
CA MET A 103 -11.26 14.04 2.44
C MET A 103 -12.46 13.17 2.04
N LEU A 104 -12.87 13.26 0.79
CA LEU A 104 -13.88 12.37 0.23
C LEU A 104 -13.19 11.13 -0.36
N LEU A 105 -13.57 9.94 0.09
CA LEU A 105 -13.29 8.71 -0.64
C LEU A 105 -14.30 8.57 -1.76
N VAL A 106 -13.84 8.62 -2.98
CA VAL A 106 -14.63 8.47 -4.20
C VAL A 106 -14.57 7.03 -4.66
N THR A 107 -15.70 6.34 -4.69
CA THR A 107 -15.76 4.95 -5.17
C THR A 107 -16.66 4.86 -6.40
N PRO A 108 -16.12 4.51 -7.59
CA PRO A 108 -16.90 4.34 -8.79
C PRO A 108 -17.92 3.18 -8.66
N ARG A 109 -19.12 3.38 -9.17
CA ARG A 109 -20.15 2.35 -9.26
C ARG A 109 -20.20 1.81 -10.69
N LYS A 110 -20.04 0.49 -10.87
CA LYS A 110 -20.11 -0.16 -12.18
C LYS A 110 -21.56 -0.29 -12.68
N LYS A 111 -21.78 -0.40 -13.98
CA LYS A 111 -23.10 -0.66 -14.60
C LYS A 111 -23.82 -1.87 -13.97
N SER A 112 -23.07 -2.87 -13.52
CA SER A 112 -23.65 -4.02 -12.80
C SER A 112 -24.16 -3.70 -11.39
N GLY A 113 -24.12 -2.43 -10.95
CA GLY A 113 -24.43 -1.98 -9.59
C GLY A 113 -23.37 -2.37 -8.56
N ARG A 114 -22.28 -3.01 -8.98
CA ARG A 114 -21.15 -3.37 -8.09
C ARG A 114 -20.25 -2.16 -7.86
N MET A 115 -19.72 -2.05 -6.65
CA MET A 115 -18.73 -1.01 -6.32
C MET A 115 -17.38 -1.35 -6.94
N GLY A 116 -16.79 -0.39 -7.63
CA GLY A 116 -15.43 -0.46 -8.18
C GLY A 116 -14.36 -0.14 -7.14
N ARG A 117 -14.32 -0.86 -6.01
CA ARG A 117 -13.47 -0.55 -4.85
C ARG A 117 -11.98 -0.58 -5.12
N ALA A 118 -11.54 -1.41 -6.06
CA ALA A 118 -10.16 -1.43 -6.53
C ALA A 118 -9.75 -0.14 -7.26
N TYR A 119 -10.70 0.76 -7.49
CA TYR A 119 -10.47 2.06 -8.15
C TYR A 119 -10.93 3.23 -7.27
N ALA A 120 -11.12 2.97 -5.96
CA ALA A 120 -11.46 4.03 -5.03
C ALA A 120 -10.23 4.91 -4.77
N TYR A 121 -10.44 6.22 -4.71
CA TYR A 121 -9.38 7.20 -4.47
C TYR A 121 -9.90 8.33 -3.59
N VAL A 122 -9.01 9.08 -2.96
CA VAL A 122 -9.35 10.26 -2.16
C VAL A 122 -9.38 11.53 -3.02
N ALA A 123 -10.24 12.47 -2.68
CA ALA A 123 -10.34 13.77 -3.32
C ALA A 123 -10.75 14.86 -2.30
N GLU A 124 -10.31 16.09 -2.49
CA GLU A 124 -10.69 17.23 -1.63
C GLU A 124 -12.17 17.61 -1.83
N SER A 125 -12.68 17.42 -3.02
CA SER A 125 -14.07 17.71 -3.39
C SER A 125 -14.66 16.63 -4.30
N ALA A 126 -15.99 16.63 -4.45
CA ALA A 126 -16.64 15.74 -5.40
C ALA A 126 -16.12 16.03 -6.82
N PRO A 127 -15.66 15.01 -7.56
CA PRO A 127 -15.15 15.22 -8.92
C PRO A 127 -16.27 15.62 -9.87
N GLU A 128 -15.97 16.54 -10.78
CA GLU A 128 -16.85 16.88 -11.89
C GLU A 128 -16.67 15.84 -13.00
N GLY A 129 -17.74 15.09 -13.35
CA GLY A 129 -17.72 14.13 -14.44
C GLY A 129 -17.53 12.67 -14.02
N LYS A 130 -17.00 11.85 -14.93
CA LYS A 130 -16.77 10.43 -14.71
C LYS A 130 -15.45 10.21 -13.99
N ALA A 131 -15.42 9.33 -12.99
CA ALA A 131 -14.22 9.01 -12.24
C ALA A 131 -13.11 8.36 -13.10
N ARG A 132 -13.50 7.71 -14.18
CA ARG A 132 -12.60 7.15 -15.20
C ARG A 132 -13.28 7.14 -16.57
N PRO A 133 -12.61 7.63 -17.63
CA PRO A 133 -13.19 7.66 -18.99
C PRO A 133 -13.46 6.25 -19.56
N ASP A 134 -12.66 5.25 -19.17
CA ASP A 134 -12.73 3.86 -19.62
C ASP A 134 -13.77 3.02 -18.88
N LEU A 135 -14.29 3.50 -17.73
CA LEU A 135 -15.38 2.85 -17.02
C LEU A 135 -16.70 3.54 -17.39
N GLU A 136 -17.65 2.77 -17.91
CA GLU A 136 -19.03 3.22 -18.03
C GLU A 136 -19.66 3.27 -16.62
N ASP A 137 -19.31 4.32 -15.86
CA ASP A 137 -19.80 4.52 -14.51
C ASP A 137 -21.24 4.98 -14.51
N VAL A 138 -22.05 4.35 -13.69
CA VAL A 138 -23.45 4.74 -13.43
C VAL A 138 -23.60 5.60 -12.17
N GLY A 139 -22.49 6.06 -11.60
CA GLY A 139 -22.45 6.97 -10.45
C GLY A 139 -21.24 6.79 -9.56
N LEU A 140 -21.10 7.71 -8.63
CA LEU A 140 -20.06 7.74 -7.62
C LEU A 140 -20.69 7.56 -6.23
N GLU A 141 -20.02 6.81 -5.36
CA GLU A 141 -20.28 6.83 -3.92
C GLU A 141 -19.20 7.70 -3.27
N LEU A 142 -19.63 8.73 -2.55
CA LEU A 142 -18.77 9.67 -1.83
C LEU A 142 -18.88 9.37 -0.35
N GLN A 143 -17.75 9.13 0.31
CA GLN A 143 -17.68 8.86 1.74
C GLN A 143 -16.69 9.83 2.38
N PRO A 144 -17.12 10.68 3.33
CA PRO A 144 -16.20 11.41 4.19
C PRO A 144 -15.28 10.44 4.92
N THR A 145 -13.99 10.72 4.90
CA THR A 145 -12.96 9.80 5.41
C THR A 145 -11.88 10.59 6.13
N PRO A 146 -11.53 10.23 7.38
CA PRO A 146 -10.43 10.87 8.07
C PRO A 146 -9.12 10.64 7.33
N VAL A 147 -8.27 11.67 7.30
CA VAL A 147 -6.92 11.63 6.74
C VAL A 147 -5.90 11.81 7.85
N VAL A 148 -4.86 11.01 7.83
CA VAL A 148 -3.71 11.13 8.73
C VAL A 148 -2.43 11.27 7.90
N THR A 149 -1.43 11.97 8.43
CA THR A 149 -0.06 11.84 7.93
C THR A 149 0.58 10.60 8.56
N LEU A 150 1.49 9.92 7.88
CA LEU A 150 2.18 8.76 8.47
C LEU A 150 3.08 9.19 9.63
N ASP A 151 3.70 10.36 9.54
CA ASP A 151 4.51 10.92 10.62
C ASP A 151 3.67 11.17 11.87
N GLY A 152 2.54 11.91 11.75
CA GLY A 152 1.63 12.18 12.85
C GLY A 152 0.98 10.91 13.43
N PHE A 153 0.63 9.95 12.56
CA PHE A 153 0.12 8.66 13.00
C PHE A 153 1.11 7.88 13.87
N CYS A 154 2.39 7.90 13.50
CA CYS A 154 3.43 7.25 14.29
C CYS A 154 3.69 7.98 15.61
N GLU A 155 3.72 9.31 15.58
CA GLU A 155 3.89 10.13 16.78
C GLU A 155 2.76 9.88 17.81
N GLU A 156 1.49 9.96 17.39
CA GLU A 156 0.33 9.73 18.25
C GLU A 156 0.30 8.34 18.89
N ARG A 157 0.90 7.34 18.25
CA ARG A 157 0.92 5.95 18.71
C ARG A 157 2.21 5.53 19.40
N GLY A 158 3.19 6.43 19.52
CA GLY A 158 4.49 6.12 20.10
C GLY A 158 5.26 5.08 19.26
N ILE A 159 5.15 5.14 17.93
CA ILE A 159 5.89 4.27 17.03
C ILE A 159 7.24 4.93 16.75
N ASP A 160 8.26 4.49 17.46
CA ASP A 160 9.60 5.08 17.38
C ASP A 160 10.33 4.74 16.09
N LYS A 161 9.95 3.64 15.43
CA LYS A 161 10.62 3.16 14.23
C LYS A 161 9.68 2.39 13.31
N VAL A 162 9.77 2.70 12.01
CA VAL A 162 9.12 1.96 10.92
C VAL A 162 10.18 1.22 10.12
N ASP A 163 9.98 -0.07 9.90
CA ASP A 163 10.91 -0.93 9.14
C ASP A 163 10.45 -1.16 7.70
N PHE A 164 9.14 -1.12 7.45
CA PHE A 164 8.57 -1.41 6.14
C PHE A 164 7.27 -0.64 5.89
N ILE A 165 7.09 -0.19 4.65
CA ILE A 165 5.84 0.40 4.17
C ILE A 165 5.40 -0.34 2.91
N ARG A 166 4.18 -0.89 2.89
CA ARG A 166 3.45 -1.31 1.68
C ARG A 166 2.41 -0.27 1.38
N MET A 167 2.41 0.24 0.15
CA MET A 167 1.46 1.28 -0.25
C MET A 167 0.86 0.97 -1.61
N ASP A 168 -0.47 1.07 -1.70
CA ASP A 168 -1.29 0.85 -2.88
C ASP A 168 -2.56 1.70 -2.72
N ILE A 169 -2.53 2.92 -3.23
CA ILE A 169 -3.54 3.97 -2.95
C ILE A 169 -4.01 4.73 -4.19
N GLU A 170 -3.82 4.12 -5.35
CA GLU A 170 -4.50 4.50 -6.57
C GLU A 170 -4.26 5.96 -7.01
N GLY A 171 -3.02 6.44 -6.90
CA GLY A 171 -2.56 7.76 -7.38
C GLY A 171 -2.24 8.78 -6.28
N ALA A 172 -2.59 8.51 -5.01
CA ALA A 172 -2.32 9.44 -3.89
C ALA A 172 -0.91 9.28 -3.27
N GLU A 173 0.00 8.54 -3.94
CA GLU A 173 1.30 8.17 -3.40
C GLU A 173 2.14 9.38 -3.01
N LEU A 174 2.20 10.43 -3.85
CA LEU A 174 2.96 11.65 -3.55
C LEU A 174 2.45 12.39 -2.31
N MET A 175 1.12 12.45 -2.13
CA MET A 175 0.53 13.04 -0.93
C MET A 175 0.89 12.23 0.32
N ALA A 176 0.80 10.91 0.23
CA ALA A 176 1.15 10.02 1.35
C ALA A 176 2.64 10.10 1.69
N LEU A 177 3.52 10.19 0.69
CA LEU A 177 4.96 10.35 0.88
C LEU A 177 5.33 11.70 1.49
N ALA A 178 4.62 12.78 1.12
CA ALA A 178 4.79 14.10 1.76
C ALA A 178 4.40 14.07 3.26
N GLY A 179 3.41 13.25 3.64
CA GLY A 179 3.05 13.02 5.05
C GLY A 179 3.93 11.99 5.78
N ALA A 180 5.01 11.50 5.16
CA ALA A 180 5.91 10.48 5.70
C ALA A 180 7.40 10.90 5.67
N GLU A 181 7.70 12.18 5.41
CA GLU A 181 9.08 12.66 5.25
C GLU A 181 9.95 12.36 6.46
N GLY A 182 9.43 12.56 7.67
CA GLY A 182 10.13 12.28 8.93
C GLY A 182 10.49 10.80 9.07
N ILE A 183 9.57 9.90 8.74
CA ILE A 183 9.82 8.44 8.75
C ILE A 183 10.85 8.06 7.70
N LEU A 184 10.73 8.59 6.47
CA LEU A 184 11.66 8.28 5.37
C LEU A 184 13.09 8.72 5.70
N ASP A 185 13.26 9.88 6.31
CA ASP A 185 14.57 10.44 6.66
C ASP A 185 15.19 9.77 7.89
N ARG A 186 14.38 9.53 8.94
CA ARG A 186 14.83 8.94 10.22
C ARG A 186 15.06 7.43 10.12
N ASP A 187 14.05 6.71 9.63
CA ASP A 187 13.98 5.25 9.74
C ASP A 187 14.50 4.54 8.49
N ARG A 188 14.40 5.20 7.34
CA ARG A 188 14.75 4.64 6.04
C ARG A 188 14.14 3.26 5.82
N PRO A 189 12.79 3.12 5.98
CA PRO A 189 12.11 1.85 5.82
C PRO A 189 12.32 1.31 4.41
N SER A 190 12.28 -0.01 4.22
CA SER A 190 12.06 -0.56 2.90
C SER A 190 10.62 -0.27 2.48
N VAL A 191 10.39 0.11 1.22
CA VAL A 191 9.06 0.46 0.73
C VAL A 191 8.72 -0.41 -0.47
N LEU A 192 7.52 -1.01 -0.46
CA LEU A 192 6.90 -1.66 -1.61
C LEU A 192 5.72 -0.81 -2.03
N LEU A 193 5.82 -0.21 -3.20
CA LEU A 193 4.89 0.78 -3.70
C LEU A 193 4.30 0.34 -5.04
N GLU A 194 2.98 0.29 -5.14
CA GLU A 194 2.30 0.15 -6.42
C GLU A 194 2.20 1.53 -7.08
N ILE A 195 2.69 1.66 -8.32
CA ILE A 195 2.73 2.94 -9.03
C ILE A 195 1.92 2.81 -10.31
N HIS A 196 0.90 3.67 -10.43
CA HIS A 196 0.06 3.80 -11.61
C HIS A 196 0.25 5.21 -12.23
N PRO A 197 1.16 5.38 -13.22
CA PRO A 197 1.50 6.70 -13.77
C PRO A 197 0.30 7.51 -14.23
N ALA A 198 -0.64 6.87 -14.95
CA ALA A 198 -1.86 7.52 -15.41
C ALA A 198 -2.72 8.05 -14.24
N MET A 199 -2.86 7.29 -13.17
CA MET A 199 -3.66 7.69 -11.99
C MET A 199 -3.00 8.84 -11.21
N LEU A 200 -1.68 8.82 -11.08
CA LEU A 200 -0.91 9.92 -10.50
C LEU A 200 -1.15 11.23 -11.26
N ALA A 201 -1.05 11.19 -12.60
CA ALA A 201 -1.22 12.36 -13.43
C ALA A 201 -2.68 12.86 -13.46
N GLU A 202 -3.63 11.96 -13.69
CA GLU A 202 -5.05 12.32 -13.87
C GLU A 202 -5.72 12.81 -12.59
N ARG A 203 -5.35 12.26 -11.42
CA ARG A 203 -6.04 12.53 -10.16
C ARG A 203 -5.40 13.65 -9.34
N PHE A 204 -4.07 13.74 -9.36
CA PHE A 204 -3.32 14.63 -8.48
C PHE A 204 -2.28 15.48 -9.21
N GLY A 205 -2.20 15.40 -10.55
CA GLY A 205 -1.22 16.17 -11.34
C GLY A 205 0.23 15.78 -11.05
N GLY A 206 0.46 14.61 -10.46
CA GLY A 206 1.77 14.07 -10.15
C GLY A 206 2.35 13.25 -11.29
N SER A 207 3.56 12.74 -11.11
CA SER A 207 4.21 11.83 -12.06
C SER A 207 4.96 10.70 -11.36
N ALA A 208 5.19 9.60 -12.07
CA ALA A 208 5.98 8.49 -11.56
C ALA A 208 7.43 8.91 -11.29
N GLU A 209 7.98 9.82 -12.10
CA GLU A 209 9.32 10.38 -11.90
C GLU A 209 9.42 11.13 -10.57
N ALA A 210 8.40 11.92 -10.22
CA ALA A 210 8.36 12.63 -8.93
C ALA A 210 8.35 11.65 -7.75
N VAL A 211 7.64 10.52 -7.85
CA VAL A 211 7.69 9.45 -6.83
C VAL A 211 9.11 8.88 -6.72
N VAL A 212 9.75 8.56 -7.84
CA VAL A 212 11.13 8.05 -7.86
C VAL A 212 12.10 9.06 -7.26
N GLU A 213 11.95 10.34 -7.56
CA GLU A 213 12.80 11.42 -7.01
C GLU A 213 12.71 11.55 -5.49
N VAL A 214 11.53 11.37 -4.89
CA VAL A 214 11.36 11.38 -3.41
C VAL A 214 12.33 10.38 -2.76
N PHE A 215 12.46 9.21 -3.35
CA PHE A 215 13.33 8.15 -2.84
C PHE A 215 14.79 8.32 -3.26
N ALA A 216 15.05 8.70 -4.52
CA ALA A 216 16.40 8.89 -5.04
C ALA A 216 17.16 9.99 -4.27
N ASN A 217 16.49 11.10 -3.95
CA ASN A 217 17.04 12.20 -3.15
C ASN A 217 17.43 11.79 -1.71
N ARG A 218 16.88 10.65 -1.23
CA ARG A 218 17.19 10.04 0.06
C ARG A 218 18.15 8.85 -0.03
N GLY A 219 18.72 8.60 -1.21
CA GLY A 219 19.69 7.53 -1.44
C GLY A 219 19.10 6.12 -1.57
N TYR A 220 17.80 6.00 -1.77
CA TYR A 220 17.18 4.71 -2.08
C TYR A 220 17.49 4.24 -3.50
N ARG A 221 17.46 2.95 -3.70
CA ARG A 221 17.48 2.32 -5.02
C ARG A 221 16.15 1.66 -5.30
N MET A 222 15.70 1.76 -6.54
CA MET A 222 14.43 1.17 -7.00
C MET A 222 14.67 -0.16 -7.68
N PHE A 223 13.80 -1.12 -7.39
CA PHE A 223 13.83 -2.45 -8.01
C PHE A 223 12.41 -2.86 -8.43
N ALA A 224 12.33 -3.63 -9.51
CA ALA A 224 11.10 -4.28 -9.94
C ALA A 224 11.32 -5.79 -10.08
N LEU A 225 10.25 -6.56 -9.99
CA LEU A 225 10.27 -7.98 -10.28
C LEU A 225 10.34 -8.22 -11.78
N ASN A 226 11.30 -9.03 -12.21
CA ASN A 226 11.35 -9.60 -13.56
C ASN A 226 11.38 -11.12 -13.42
N GLY A 227 10.23 -11.76 -13.64
CA GLY A 227 10.04 -13.16 -13.31
C GLY A 227 10.19 -13.40 -11.80
N ASP A 228 11.20 -14.14 -11.40
CA ASP A 228 11.54 -14.46 -10.01
C ASP A 228 12.71 -13.64 -9.43
N ARG A 229 13.17 -12.58 -10.13
CA ARG A 229 14.33 -11.78 -9.75
C ARG A 229 13.96 -10.32 -9.55
N LEU A 230 14.58 -9.69 -8.55
CA LEU A 230 14.59 -8.24 -8.41
C LEU A 230 15.66 -7.65 -9.32
N GLU A 231 15.25 -6.79 -10.24
CA GLU A 231 16.13 -6.01 -11.10
C GLU A 231 16.08 -4.54 -10.71
N GLU A 232 17.25 -3.92 -10.66
CA GLU A 232 17.34 -2.49 -10.41
C GLU A 232 16.77 -1.71 -11.61
N ARG A 233 15.99 -0.69 -11.30
CA ARG A 233 15.35 0.22 -12.25
C ARG A 233 15.69 1.66 -11.91
N SER A 234 15.77 2.51 -12.93
CA SER A 234 15.89 3.96 -12.77
C SER A 234 14.60 4.70 -13.14
N THR A 235 13.68 4.04 -13.81
CA THR A 235 12.40 4.59 -14.27
C THR A 235 11.26 3.60 -14.07
N VAL A 236 10.06 4.12 -13.87
CA VAL A 236 8.83 3.33 -13.90
C VAL A 236 8.44 3.07 -15.35
N VAL A 237 8.03 1.83 -15.66
CA VAL A 237 7.59 1.44 -17.00
C VAL A 237 6.08 1.30 -17.02
N GLU A 238 5.42 2.07 -17.88
CA GLU A 238 3.96 2.20 -17.91
C GLU A 238 3.25 0.90 -18.34
N ASP A 239 3.84 0.17 -19.29
CA ASP A 239 3.26 -1.04 -19.88
C ASP A 239 3.69 -2.34 -19.21
N GLU A 240 4.41 -2.29 -18.09
CA GLU A 240 4.75 -3.51 -17.36
C GLU A 240 3.49 -4.14 -16.74
N PRO A 241 3.36 -5.47 -16.80
CA PRO A 241 2.22 -6.19 -16.21
C PRO A 241 2.23 -6.12 -14.68
N TRP A 242 3.34 -5.68 -14.09
CA TRP A 242 3.56 -5.58 -12.66
C TRP A 242 3.84 -4.13 -12.30
N LYS A 243 3.06 -3.58 -11.40
CA LYS A 243 3.14 -2.16 -10.99
C LYS A 243 3.81 -1.95 -9.63
N ASP A 244 4.29 -3.03 -8.99
CA ASP A 244 4.93 -2.98 -7.68
C ASP A 244 6.43 -2.76 -7.80
N TYR A 245 6.92 -1.70 -7.13
CA TYR A 245 8.33 -1.33 -7.08
C TYR A 245 8.83 -1.35 -5.63
N PHE A 246 10.00 -1.95 -5.44
CA PHE A 246 10.72 -1.91 -4.17
C PHE A 246 11.67 -0.72 -4.15
N PHE A 247 11.55 0.12 -3.13
CA PHE A 247 12.52 1.16 -2.81
C PHE A 247 13.29 0.71 -1.56
N ILE A 248 14.60 0.48 -1.72
CA ILE A 248 15.44 -0.09 -0.69
C ILE A 248 16.65 0.80 -0.45
N HIS A 249 16.76 1.29 0.78
CA HIS A 249 17.93 2.07 1.17
C HIS A 249 19.13 1.14 1.42
N PRO A 250 20.38 1.52 1.02
CA PRO A 250 21.58 0.67 1.20
C PRO A 250 21.80 0.16 2.63
N THR A 251 21.39 0.93 3.65
CA THR A 251 21.47 0.49 5.06
C THR A 251 20.58 -0.71 5.39
N ARG A 252 19.61 -1.04 4.54
CA ARG A 252 18.71 -2.19 4.65
C ARG A 252 19.13 -3.35 3.73
N ALA A 253 20.07 -3.10 2.84
CA ALA A 253 20.52 -4.05 1.80
C ALA A 253 21.13 -5.34 2.35
N ALA A 254 21.74 -5.30 3.53
CA ALA A 254 22.32 -6.49 4.18
C ALA A 254 21.27 -7.58 4.51
N ARG A 255 19.98 -7.26 4.37
CA ARG A 255 18.87 -8.20 4.56
C ARG A 255 18.42 -8.90 3.28
N LEU A 256 18.93 -8.47 2.12
CA LEU A 256 18.63 -9.09 0.83
C LEU A 256 19.64 -10.18 0.48
N PRO A 257 19.23 -11.22 -0.29
CA PRO A 257 20.15 -12.24 -0.78
C PRO A 257 21.36 -11.65 -1.48
N ASP A 258 22.53 -12.28 -1.27
CA ASP A 258 23.75 -11.92 -1.97
C ASP A 258 23.56 -11.98 -3.50
N GLY A 259 23.55 -10.83 -4.15
CA GLY A 259 23.35 -10.71 -5.60
C GLY A 259 22.43 -9.58 -6.02
N VAL A 260 21.38 -9.28 -5.25
CA VAL A 260 20.45 -8.18 -5.59
C VAL A 260 21.16 -6.82 -5.59
N PHE A 261 22.11 -6.60 -4.67
CA PHE A 261 22.89 -5.36 -4.58
C PHE A 261 24.29 -5.41 -5.19
N LYS A 262 24.85 -6.62 -5.42
CA LYS A 262 26.24 -6.78 -5.91
C LYS A 262 26.38 -6.63 -7.43
N ALA A 263 25.32 -6.66 -8.20
CA ALA A 263 25.38 -6.70 -9.67
C ALA A 263 25.94 -5.42 -10.34
N ARG A 264 26.19 -4.33 -9.61
CA ARG A 264 26.67 -3.06 -10.19
C ARG A 264 27.91 -2.41 -9.55
N MET A 265 28.61 -3.07 -8.64
CA MET A 265 29.93 -2.56 -8.24
C MET A 265 31.07 -3.05 -9.16
N ALA A 266 30.76 -3.77 -10.23
CA ALA A 266 31.71 -4.35 -11.17
C ALA A 266 31.54 -3.90 -12.64
N ALA A 267 30.84 -2.76 -12.88
CA ALA A 267 30.74 -2.19 -14.22
C ALA A 267 31.19 -0.72 -14.24
#